data_1c55bdfbe22618fae56340bee88b653e
#
_entry.id   1c55bdfbe22618fae56340bee88b653e
#
_cell.length_a   1.000
_cell.length_b   1.000
_cell.length_c   1.000
_cell.angle_alpha   90.00
_cell.angle_beta   90.00
_cell.angle_gamma   90.00
#
_symmetry.space_group_name_H-M   'P 1'
#
loop_
_entity.id
_entity.type
_entity.pdbx_description
1 polymer ?
#
loop_
_entity_poly.entity_id
_entity_poly.type
_entity_poly.pdbx_seq_one_letter_code
_entity_poly.pdbx_strand_id
1 'polypeptide(L)'
;MSRLGRQLWKSLSEINHIFKTKLDPKLKYPLPENVKSHTLEVTRTARWFHIGESPKISNEIIVVLHGYGQHPSYMLNSLQSLEVPGRCICAPEGLSKFYIRGTNGRVGASWMTRDNRQQEITDQIAYLTFWLESLEIPETTPVTLIGFSQGVATAARWSAHGAKIDTLIFTSGQLPPEWAISPPNLSDRLKEIHIIRPKNDEYYTPDAFKVDVNILNQFGFHVNRHEPEGTHTLNPELLGEILN
;
A
#
# COMPACT_ATOMS: atom_id res chain seq x y z
N MET A 1 -14.88 8.55 20.10
CA MET A 1 -13.54 8.02 19.76
C MET A 1 -13.26 6.83 20.64
N SER A 2 -13.08 5.64 20.06
CA SER A 2 -12.78 4.41 20.78
C SER A 2 -11.39 4.44 21.44
N ARG A 3 -11.15 3.55 22.41
CA ARG A 3 -9.86 3.41 23.11
C ARG A 3 -8.71 3.10 22.13
N LEU A 4 -9.00 2.35 21.06
CA LEU A 4 -8.08 2.05 19.94
C LEU A 4 -7.70 3.31 19.13
N GLY A 5 -8.64 4.19 18.82
CA GLY A 5 -8.36 5.43 18.10
C GLY A 5 -7.39 6.35 18.85
N ARG A 6 -7.45 6.37 20.19
CA ARG A 6 -6.51 7.15 21.03
C ARG A 6 -5.11 6.55 21.08
N GLN A 7 -4.99 5.24 20.97
CA GLN A 7 -3.70 4.53 21.00
C GLN A 7 -2.98 4.67 19.64
N LEU A 8 -3.70 4.61 18.55
CA LEU A 8 -3.20 4.93 17.17
C LEU A 8 -2.70 6.38 17.08
N TRP A 9 -3.42 7.33 17.67
CA TRP A 9 -3.00 8.74 17.71
C TRP A 9 -1.68 8.96 18.48
N LYS A 10 -1.44 8.23 19.57
CA LYS A 10 -0.18 8.32 20.31
C LYS A 10 1.00 7.78 19.51
N SER A 11 0.85 6.63 18.84
CA SER A 11 1.92 6.06 18.01
C SER A 11 2.24 6.94 16.80
N LEU A 12 1.23 7.56 16.17
CA LEU A 12 1.41 8.49 15.05
C LEU A 12 2.12 9.79 15.47
N SER A 13 1.90 10.27 16.71
CA SER A 13 2.61 11.46 17.23
C SER A 13 4.10 11.19 17.50
N GLU A 14 4.47 9.97 17.86
CA GLU A 14 5.87 9.57 18.06
C GLU A 14 6.62 9.45 16.73
N ILE A 15 5.95 8.97 15.68
CA ILE A 15 6.49 8.93 14.31
C ILE A 15 6.80 10.34 13.78
N ASN A 16 5.95 11.33 14.07
CA ASN A 16 6.21 12.72 13.71
C ASN A 16 7.50 13.30 14.31
N HIS A 17 7.97 12.76 15.43
CA HIS A 17 9.21 13.22 16.07
C HIS A 17 10.47 12.70 15.36
N ILE A 18 10.41 11.48 14.80
CA ILE A 18 11.52 10.84 14.08
C ILE A 18 11.75 11.49 12.71
N PHE A 19 10.69 11.96 12.05
CA PHE A 19 10.76 12.55 10.70
C PHE A 19 11.04 14.06 10.64
N LYS A 20 11.15 14.75 11.78
CA LYS A 20 11.47 16.20 11.81
C LYS A 20 12.88 16.57 11.33
N THR A 21 13.71 15.62 10.96
CA THR A 21 15.10 15.87 10.64
C THR A 21 15.51 15.34 9.27
N LYS A 22 15.06 15.95 8.21
CA LYS A 22 15.72 16.22 6.92
C LYS A 22 14.69 16.63 5.88
N LEU A 23 14.34 17.89 5.87
CA LEU A 23 13.78 18.54 4.68
C LEU A 23 14.79 18.34 3.54
N ASP A 24 14.38 17.68 2.46
CA ASP A 24 15.17 17.56 1.25
C ASP A 24 15.40 18.98 0.69
N PRO A 25 16.66 19.48 0.63
CA PRO A 25 16.95 20.81 0.13
C PRO A 25 16.66 21.00 -1.36
N LYS A 26 16.14 19.98 -2.05
CA LYS A 26 15.76 19.98 -3.46
C LYS A 26 14.26 20.14 -3.71
N LEU A 27 13.47 20.56 -2.73
CA LEU A 27 12.09 20.98 -2.99
C LEU A 27 12.10 22.15 -3.98
N LYS A 28 11.70 21.87 -5.20
CA LYS A 28 11.75 22.79 -6.35
C LYS A 28 10.82 24.01 -6.20
N TYR A 29 9.98 24.02 -5.17
CA TYR A 29 9.02 25.07 -4.83
C TYR A 29 8.95 25.27 -3.32
N PRO A 30 9.97 25.92 -2.67
CA PRO A 30 9.84 26.30 -1.28
C PRO A 30 8.68 27.30 -1.17
N LEU A 31 7.89 27.18 -0.12
CA LEU A 31 6.89 28.21 0.18
C LEU A 31 7.59 29.56 0.32
N PRO A 32 7.04 30.65 -0.24
CA PRO A 32 7.58 31.99 0.01
C PRO A 32 7.66 32.27 1.51
N GLU A 33 8.66 33.01 1.96
CA GLU A 33 8.97 33.24 3.40
C GLU A 33 7.79 33.80 4.20
N ASN A 34 6.88 34.53 3.56
CA ASN A 34 5.70 35.15 4.18
C ASN A 34 4.43 34.30 4.07
N VAL A 35 4.47 33.12 3.45
CA VAL A 35 3.34 32.22 3.32
C VAL A 35 3.30 31.24 4.50
N LYS A 36 2.16 31.19 5.20
CA LYS A 36 1.91 30.25 6.29
C LYS A 36 1.00 29.13 5.79
N SER A 37 1.39 27.88 6.03
CA SER A 37 0.58 26.70 5.74
C SER A 37 -0.19 26.26 6.99
N HIS A 38 -1.46 25.92 6.81
CA HIS A 38 -2.32 25.39 7.85
C HIS A 38 -3.02 24.13 7.35
N THR A 39 -3.35 23.20 8.25
CA THR A 39 -4.12 21.98 7.96
C THR A 39 -5.45 22.02 8.70
N LEU A 40 -6.47 21.41 8.08
CA LEU A 40 -7.79 21.23 8.65
C LEU A 40 -8.29 19.83 8.30
N GLU A 41 -8.77 19.09 9.29
CA GLU A 41 -9.40 17.80 9.07
C GLU A 41 -10.79 17.98 8.47
N VAL A 42 -11.07 17.26 7.38
CA VAL A 42 -12.37 17.28 6.71
C VAL A 42 -12.84 15.85 6.42
N THR A 43 -14.14 15.63 6.46
CA THR A 43 -14.72 14.33 6.03
C THR A 43 -14.67 14.21 4.51
N ARG A 44 -14.22 13.07 4.02
CA ARG A 44 -14.16 12.75 2.59
C ARG A 44 -14.74 11.37 2.31
N THR A 45 -15.54 11.25 1.24
CA THR A 45 -16.01 9.97 0.73
C THR A 45 -14.91 9.29 -0.09
N ALA A 46 -14.51 8.08 0.31
CA ALA A 46 -13.61 7.23 -0.42
C ALA A 46 -14.40 6.19 -1.24
N ARG A 47 -13.78 5.69 -2.31
CA ARG A 47 -14.33 4.59 -3.12
C ARG A 47 -13.42 3.38 -3.01
N TRP A 48 -14.03 2.21 -3.17
CA TRP A 48 -13.32 0.95 -3.36
C TRP A 48 -14.12 0.06 -4.31
N PHE A 49 -13.49 -0.94 -4.86
CA PHE A 49 -14.04 -1.86 -5.84
C PHE A 49 -13.72 -3.28 -5.41
N HIS A 50 -14.51 -4.26 -5.83
CA HIS A 50 -14.17 -5.67 -5.65
C HIS A 50 -14.68 -6.52 -6.81
N ILE A 51 -14.10 -7.70 -6.96
CA ILE A 51 -14.58 -8.81 -7.77
C ILE A 51 -14.64 -10.05 -6.87
N GLY A 52 -15.40 -11.04 -7.30
CA GLY A 52 -15.68 -12.24 -6.52
C GLY A 52 -16.80 -12.03 -5.49
N GLU A 53 -16.76 -12.78 -4.41
CA GLU A 53 -17.80 -12.76 -3.40
C GLU A 53 -17.79 -11.51 -2.53
N SER A 54 -18.89 -11.25 -1.81
CA SER A 54 -18.93 -10.16 -0.83
C SER A 54 -17.95 -10.42 0.31
N PRO A 55 -17.22 -9.39 0.80
CA PRO A 55 -16.22 -9.57 1.87
C PRO A 55 -16.73 -10.30 3.11
N LYS A 56 -17.99 -10.06 3.51
CA LYS A 56 -18.57 -10.63 4.74
C LYS A 56 -18.73 -12.16 4.71
N ILE A 57 -18.83 -12.75 3.52
CA ILE A 57 -19.08 -14.19 3.35
C ILE A 57 -17.91 -14.91 2.68
N SER A 58 -16.86 -14.18 2.34
CA SER A 58 -15.68 -14.75 1.70
C SER A 58 -14.83 -15.57 2.68
N ASN A 59 -14.22 -16.62 2.17
CA ASN A 59 -13.30 -17.48 2.91
C ASN A 59 -11.89 -16.88 2.96
N GLU A 60 -11.57 -15.97 2.02
CA GLU A 60 -10.32 -15.20 1.97
C GLU A 60 -10.54 -13.82 1.35
N ILE A 61 -9.74 -12.87 1.78
CA ILE A 61 -9.73 -11.50 1.26
C ILE A 61 -8.36 -11.19 0.66
N ILE A 62 -8.36 -10.70 -0.57
CA ILE A 62 -7.18 -10.15 -1.21
C ILE A 62 -7.37 -8.65 -1.37
N VAL A 63 -6.51 -7.87 -0.76
CA VAL A 63 -6.50 -6.40 -0.89
C VAL A 63 -5.38 -6.00 -1.83
N VAL A 64 -5.71 -5.25 -2.89
CA VAL A 64 -4.73 -4.82 -3.89
C VAL A 64 -4.62 -3.30 -3.91
N LEU A 65 -3.43 -2.77 -3.62
CA LEU A 65 -3.14 -1.34 -3.66
C LEU A 65 -2.46 -0.99 -4.98
N HIS A 66 -3.12 -0.12 -5.74
CA HIS A 66 -2.72 0.25 -7.09
C HIS A 66 -1.45 1.12 -7.15
N GLY A 67 -0.81 1.19 -8.32
CA GLY A 67 0.29 2.10 -8.62
C GLY A 67 -0.18 3.54 -8.88
N TYR A 68 0.79 4.47 -8.96
CA TYR A 68 0.53 5.87 -9.27
C TYR A 68 -0.23 6.03 -10.60
N GLY A 69 -1.28 6.84 -10.57
CA GLY A 69 -2.09 7.15 -11.75
C GLY A 69 -2.96 6.00 -12.25
N GLN A 70 -3.01 4.88 -11.54
CA GLN A 70 -3.91 3.78 -11.90
C GLN A 70 -5.31 4.00 -11.32
N HIS A 71 -6.30 3.38 -11.97
CA HIS A 71 -7.66 3.31 -11.46
C HIS A 71 -7.92 1.88 -10.97
N PRO A 72 -8.44 1.68 -9.74
CA PRO A 72 -8.57 0.34 -9.15
C PRO A 72 -9.39 -0.64 -9.99
N SER A 73 -10.45 -0.18 -10.67
CA SER A 73 -11.28 -1.08 -11.49
C SER A 73 -10.51 -1.69 -12.68
N TYR A 74 -9.56 -0.95 -13.27
CA TYR A 74 -8.71 -1.52 -14.33
C TYR A 74 -7.71 -2.53 -13.78
N MET A 75 -7.20 -2.30 -12.57
CA MET A 75 -6.36 -3.27 -11.89
C MET A 75 -7.12 -4.56 -11.60
N LEU A 76 -8.33 -4.48 -11.04
CA LEU A 76 -9.18 -5.65 -10.81
C LEU A 76 -9.50 -6.40 -12.09
N ASN A 77 -9.73 -5.69 -13.21
CA ASN A 77 -9.94 -6.33 -14.50
C ASN A 77 -8.77 -7.20 -14.95
N SER A 78 -7.52 -6.81 -14.62
CA SER A 78 -6.33 -7.62 -14.90
C SER A 78 -6.18 -8.84 -13.97
N LEU A 79 -6.92 -8.88 -12.87
CA LEU A 79 -6.88 -9.94 -11.87
C LEU A 79 -8.09 -10.88 -11.91
N GLN A 80 -8.95 -10.79 -12.93
CA GLN A 80 -10.15 -11.63 -13.05
C GLN A 80 -9.85 -13.14 -13.04
N SER A 81 -8.70 -13.55 -13.55
CA SER A 81 -8.28 -14.96 -13.53
C SER A 81 -8.01 -15.50 -12.12
N LEU A 82 -7.88 -14.64 -11.12
CA LEU A 82 -7.71 -15.02 -9.71
C LEU A 82 -9.03 -15.21 -8.99
N GLU A 83 -10.16 -14.90 -9.64
CA GLU A 83 -11.48 -15.08 -9.05
C GLU A 83 -11.83 -16.57 -8.96
N VAL A 84 -12.05 -17.04 -7.74
CA VAL A 84 -12.47 -18.40 -7.42
C VAL A 84 -13.56 -18.36 -6.35
N PRO A 85 -14.41 -19.39 -6.22
CA PRO A 85 -15.42 -19.44 -5.17
C PRO A 85 -14.82 -19.22 -3.77
N GLY A 86 -15.47 -18.40 -2.98
CA GLY A 86 -15.02 -18.05 -1.62
C GLY A 86 -13.95 -16.96 -1.54
N ARG A 87 -13.49 -16.41 -2.66
CA ARG A 87 -12.48 -15.34 -2.69
C ARG A 87 -13.11 -13.99 -2.98
N CYS A 88 -12.70 -12.97 -2.22
CA CYS A 88 -12.98 -11.57 -2.52
C CYS A 88 -11.69 -10.83 -2.84
N ILE A 89 -11.60 -10.16 -3.97
CA ILE A 89 -10.44 -9.32 -4.34
C ILE A 89 -10.89 -7.87 -4.31
N CYS A 90 -10.38 -7.11 -3.34
CA CYS A 90 -10.73 -5.72 -3.09
C CYS A 90 -9.63 -4.76 -3.55
N ALA A 91 -10.01 -3.64 -4.14
CA ALA A 91 -9.10 -2.58 -4.53
C ALA A 91 -9.63 -1.21 -4.05
N PRO A 92 -9.16 -0.71 -2.89
CA PRO A 92 -9.44 0.65 -2.45
C PRO A 92 -8.77 1.66 -3.37
N GLU A 93 -9.39 2.83 -3.53
CA GLU A 93 -8.89 3.92 -4.38
C GLU A 93 -8.10 4.92 -3.52
N GLY A 94 -6.90 5.27 -3.96
CA GLY A 94 -6.13 6.35 -3.34
C GLY A 94 -6.92 7.66 -3.30
N LEU A 95 -6.81 8.42 -2.20
CA LEU A 95 -7.66 9.58 -1.99
C LEU A 95 -7.41 10.73 -2.97
N SER A 96 -6.20 10.86 -3.52
CA SER A 96 -5.83 11.94 -4.45
C SER A 96 -6.06 11.54 -5.90
N LYS A 97 -7.16 12.04 -6.50
CA LYS A 97 -7.55 11.76 -7.90
C LYS A 97 -7.16 12.88 -8.82
N PHE A 98 -6.72 12.53 -10.02
CA PHE A 98 -6.33 13.49 -11.04
C PHE A 98 -6.52 12.95 -12.45
N TYR A 99 -6.60 13.85 -13.42
CA TYR A 99 -6.53 13.46 -14.83
C TYR A 99 -5.10 13.10 -15.22
N ILE A 100 -4.90 11.92 -15.81
CA ILE A 100 -3.56 11.44 -16.20
C ILE A 100 -2.93 12.32 -17.26
N ARG A 101 -3.75 12.91 -18.12
CA ARG A 101 -3.31 13.84 -19.19
C ARG A 101 -4.25 15.03 -19.25
N GLY A 102 -3.69 16.22 -19.11
CA GLY A 102 -4.44 17.47 -19.22
C GLY A 102 -5.55 17.61 -18.18
N THR A 103 -6.70 18.12 -18.58
CA THR A 103 -7.85 18.45 -17.73
C THR A 103 -9.10 17.60 -17.99
N ASN A 104 -8.97 16.57 -18.82
CA ASN A 104 -10.05 15.65 -19.18
C ASN A 104 -9.51 14.25 -19.50
N GLY A 105 -10.39 13.29 -19.76
CA GLY A 105 -10.04 11.94 -20.14
C GLY A 105 -9.88 10.99 -18.96
N ARG A 106 -8.88 10.11 -19.01
CA ARG A 106 -8.68 9.07 -17.98
C ARG A 106 -8.28 9.67 -16.64
N VAL A 107 -8.97 9.23 -15.59
CA VAL A 107 -8.67 9.58 -14.20
C VAL A 107 -7.87 8.43 -13.58
N GLY A 108 -6.82 8.78 -12.87
CA GLY A 108 -6.06 7.89 -11.98
C GLY A 108 -6.06 8.44 -10.57
N ALA A 109 -5.51 7.66 -9.66
CA ALA A 109 -5.37 8.04 -8.26
C ALA A 109 -3.91 7.90 -7.80
N SER A 110 -3.60 8.55 -6.69
CA SER A 110 -2.30 8.49 -6.02
C SER A 110 -2.52 8.30 -4.53
N TRP A 111 -1.61 7.57 -3.89
CA TRP A 111 -1.59 7.39 -2.45
C TRP A 111 -0.94 8.56 -1.73
N MET A 112 0.07 9.15 -2.35
CA MET A 112 0.76 10.31 -1.81
C MET A 112 1.59 11.03 -2.86
N THR A 113 1.95 12.28 -2.58
CA THR A 113 2.95 13.03 -3.31
C THR A 113 4.14 13.40 -2.41
N ARG A 114 5.05 14.22 -2.90
CA ARG A 114 6.13 14.76 -2.07
C ARG A 114 5.66 15.94 -1.20
N ASP A 115 4.62 16.61 -1.64
CA ASP A 115 4.05 17.74 -0.94
C ASP A 115 3.18 17.25 0.22
N ASN A 116 3.38 17.81 1.39
CA ASN A 116 2.71 17.40 2.64
C ASN A 116 2.73 15.87 2.89
N ARG A 117 3.81 15.21 2.46
CA ARG A 117 3.95 13.76 2.35
C ARG A 117 3.57 13.01 3.62
N GLN A 118 3.97 13.53 4.78
CA GLN A 118 3.71 12.84 6.06
C GLN A 118 2.22 12.82 6.39
N GLN A 119 1.51 13.90 6.14
CA GLN A 119 0.06 13.97 6.36
C GLN A 119 -0.67 13.03 5.41
N GLU A 120 -0.30 13.02 4.12
CA GLU A 120 -0.90 12.08 3.15
C GLU A 120 -0.70 10.62 3.56
N ILE A 121 0.49 10.25 4.07
CA ILE A 121 0.74 8.89 4.59
C ILE A 121 -0.18 8.58 5.77
N THR A 122 -0.29 9.50 6.72
CA THR A 122 -1.15 9.34 7.91
C THR A 122 -2.61 9.15 7.51
N ASP A 123 -3.10 9.99 6.62
CA ASP A 123 -4.50 9.96 6.16
C ASP A 123 -4.80 8.65 5.39
N GLN A 124 -3.88 8.19 4.55
CA GLN A 124 -4.04 6.93 3.81
C GLN A 124 -4.08 5.71 4.75
N ILE A 125 -3.20 5.67 5.75
CA ILE A 125 -3.20 4.58 6.74
C ILE A 125 -4.50 4.57 7.53
N ALA A 126 -4.94 5.73 8.03
CA ALA A 126 -6.19 5.86 8.75
C ALA A 126 -7.40 5.44 7.89
N TYR A 127 -7.43 5.89 6.64
CA TYR A 127 -8.45 5.51 5.67
C TYR A 127 -8.50 4.00 5.44
N LEU A 128 -7.36 3.38 5.12
CA LEU A 128 -7.30 1.95 4.81
C LEU A 128 -7.68 1.09 6.04
N THR A 129 -7.29 1.51 7.24
CA THR A 129 -7.64 0.83 8.49
C THR A 129 -9.15 0.90 8.72
N PHE A 130 -9.73 2.09 8.64
CA PHE A 130 -11.18 2.27 8.79
C PHE A 130 -11.97 1.51 7.71
N TRP A 131 -11.48 1.53 6.47
CA TRP A 131 -12.10 0.81 5.36
C TRP A 131 -12.10 -0.70 5.62
N LEU A 132 -10.97 -1.31 6.00
CA LEU A 132 -10.90 -2.76 6.26
C LEU A 132 -11.81 -3.18 7.42
N GLU A 133 -11.84 -2.38 8.51
CA GLU A 133 -12.75 -2.61 9.64
C GLU A 133 -14.22 -2.55 9.21
N SER A 134 -14.57 -1.65 8.29
CA SER A 134 -15.94 -1.48 7.78
C SER A 134 -16.45 -2.65 6.92
N LEU A 135 -15.56 -3.50 6.44
CA LEU A 135 -15.94 -4.71 5.69
C LEU A 135 -16.56 -5.79 6.59
N GLU A 136 -16.38 -5.69 7.91
CA GLU A 136 -16.92 -6.63 8.91
C GLU A 136 -16.59 -8.10 8.57
N ILE A 137 -15.36 -8.34 8.10
CA ILE A 137 -14.90 -9.69 7.80
C ILE A 137 -14.69 -10.49 9.09
N PRO A 138 -14.95 -11.82 9.08
CA PRO A 138 -14.67 -12.65 10.24
C PRO A 138 -13.19 -12.58 10.64
N GLU A 139 -12.93 -12.59 11.96
CA GLU A 139 -11.55 -12.50 12.50
C GLU A 139 -10.62 -13.60 11.98
N THR A 140 -11.17 -14.76 11.65
CA THR A 140 -10.42 -15.93 11.16
C THR A 140 -10.16 -15.91 9.67
N THR A 141 -10.80 -15.00 8.91
CA THR A 141 -10.61 -14.92 7.47
C THR A 141 -9.20 -14.45 7.15
N PRO A 142 -8.43 -15.19 6.35
CA PRO A 142 -7.10 -14.78 5.93
C PRO A 142 -7.16 -13.56 5.01
N VAL A 143 -6.21 -12.66 5.21
CA VAL A 143 -6.07 -11.43 4.43
C VAL A 143 -4.70 -11.38 3.77
N THR A 144 -4.68 -11.38 2.45
CA THR A 144 -3.49 -11.11 1.64
C THR A 144 -3.49 -9.65 1.20
N LEU A 145 -2.37 -8.95 1.42
CA LEU A 145 -2.18 -7.57 0.98
C LEU A 145 -1.14 -7.51 -0.14
N ILE A 146 -1.58 -7.07 -1.31
CA ILE A 146 -0.74 -6.89 -2.50
C ILE A 146 -0.52 -5.40 -2.73
N GLY A 147 0.73 -4.96 -2.75
CA GLY A 147 1.11 -3.62 -3.19
C GLY A 147 1.73 -3.66 -4.58
N PHE A 148 1.28 -2.82 -5.51
CA PHE A 148 1.88 -2.65 -6.82
C PHE A 148 2.48 -1.26 -6.98
N SER A 149 3.75 -1.18 -7.39
CA SER A 149 4.44 0.09 -7.68
C SER A 149 4.36 1.06 -6.49
N GLN A 150 3.74 2.24 -6.62
CA GLN A 150 3.50 3.15 -5.49
C GLN A 150 2.72 2.48 -4.34
N GLY A 151 1.83 1.55 -4.66
CA GLY A 151 1.07 0.78 -3.67
C GLY A 151 1.94 -0.08 -2.75
N VAL A 152 3.17 -0.45 -3.15
CA VAL A 152 4.11 -1.20 -2.30
C VAL A 152 4.45 -0.42 -1.04
N ALA A 153 4.89 0.83 -1.18
CA ALA A 153 5.23 1.65 -0.02
C ALA A 153 4.01 1.95 0.88
N THR A 154 2.81 2.02 0.30
CA THR A 154 1.57 2.19 1.05
C THR A 154 1.20 0.91 1.79
N ALA A 155 1.27 -0.25 1.13
CA ALA A 155 1.03 -1.57 1.74
C ALA A 155 1.99 -1.83 2.91
N ALA A 156 3.27 -1.56 2.70
CA ALA A 156 4.30 -1.71 3.72
C ALA A 156 4.01 -0.84 4.96
N ARG A 157 3.69 0.45 4.76
CA ARG A 157 3.36 1.35 5.88
C ARG A 157 2.11 0.92 6.61
N TRP A 158 1.07 0.57 5.87
CA TRP A 158 -0.19 0.15 6.48
C TRP A 158 -0.03 -1.15 7.27
N SER A 159 0.67 -2.14 6.75
CA SER A 159 0.96 -3.38 7.49
C SER A 159 1.74 -3.15 8.78
N ALA A 160 2.66 -2.18 8.79
CA ALA A 160 3.44 -1.80 9.97
C ALA A 160 2.63 -1.01 11.02
N HIS A 161 1.39 -0.60 10.72
CA HIS A 161 0.49 0.12 11.62
C HIS A 161 -0.65 -0.74 12.16
N GLY A 162 -0.44 -2.05 12.27
CA GLY A 162 -1.35 -2.98 12.95
C GLY A 162 -2.47 -3.53 12.08
N ALA A 163 -2.40 -3.39 10.75
CA ALA A 163 -3.30 -4.10 9.86
C ALA A 163 -3.13 -5.62 10.03
N LYS A 164 -4.24 -6.34 10.22
CA LYS A 164 -4.25 -7.79 10.39
C LYS A 164 -4.06 -8.47 9.04
N ILE A 165 -2.83 -8.69 8.63
CA ILE A 165 -2.43 -9.26 7.35
C ILE A 165 -1.74 -10.60 7.61
N ASP A 166 -2.11 -11.62 6.83
CA ASP A 166 -1.52 -12.96 6.89
C ASP A 166 -0.41 -13.15 5.83
N THR A 167 -0.56 -12.52 4.66
CA THR A 167 0.43 -12.59 3.57
C THR A 167 0.66 -11.21 2.97
N LEU A 168 1.91 -10.83 2.79
CA LEU A 168 2.32 -9.59 2.12
C LEU A 168 2.97 -9.91 0.78
N ILE A 169 2.50 -9.25 -0.29
CA ILE A 169 3.08 -9.35 -1.62
C ILE A 169 3.43 -7.95 -2.12
N PHE A 170 4.72 -7.69 -2.27
CA PHE A 170 5.26 -6.45 -2.80
C PHE A 170 5.71 -6.66 -4.24
N THR A 171 5.05 -6.04 -5.19
CA THR A 171 5.35 -6.24 -6.62
C THR A 171 5.68 -4.93 -7.34
N SER A 172 6.79 -4.93 -8.07
CA SER A 172 7.22 -3.82 -8.94
C SER A 172 7.35 -2.47 -8.23
N GLY A 173 7.77 -2.45 -6.96
CA GLY A 173 7.93 -1.20 -6.21
C GLY A 173 8.85 -1.35 -5.02
N GLN A 174 9.39 -0.22 -4.56
CA GLN A 174 10.33 -0.17 -3.44
C GLN A 174 9.61 -0.11 -2.10
N LEU A 175 10.22 -0.73 -1.11
CA LEU A 175 9.85 -0.55 0.30
C LEU A 175 10.05 0.91 0.74
N PRO A 176 9.32 1.37 1.75
CA PRO A 176 9.51 2.71 2.26
C PRO A 176 10.91 2.87 2.89
N PRO A 177 11.60 3.99 2.62
CA PRO A 177 12.99 4.18 3.05
C PRO A 177 13.19 4.14 4.57
N GLU A 178 12.14 4.40 5.34
CA GLU A 178 12.16 4.31 6.80
C GLU A 178 12.41 2.89 7.31
N TRP A 179 12.06 1.85 6.54
CA TRP A 179 12.33 0.46 6.90
C TRP A 179 13.82 0.09 6.85
N ALA A 180 14.64 0.85 6.13
CA ALA A 180 16.09 0.69 6.18
C ALA A 180 16.72 1.13 7.51
N ILE A 181 15.99 1.90 8.32
CA ILE A 181 16.48 2.50 9.57
C ILE A 181 15.90 1.78 10.79
N SER A 182 14.65 1.39 10.71
CA SER A 182 13.90 0.80 11.83
C SER A 182 13.05 -0.37 11.36
N PRO A 183 13.02 -1.51 12.10
CA PRO A 183 12.20 -2.64 11.74
C PRO A 183 10.72 -2.26 11.77
N PRO A 184 9.93 -2.73 10.78
CA PRO A 184 8.49 -2.56 10.83
C PRO A 184 7.88 -3.42 11.96
N ASN A 185 6.84 -2.90 12.60
CA ASN A 185 6.04 -3.66 13.55
C ASN A 185 4.90 -4.35 12.78
N LEU A 186 5.18 -5.52 12.23
CA LEU A 186 4.21 -6.30 11.46
C LEU A 186 3.30 -7.13 12.38
N SER A 187 2.15 -7.52 11.87
CA SER A 187 1.18 -8.34 12.58
C SER A 187 1.75 -9.72 12.96
N ASP A 188 1.44 -10.21 14.16
CA ASP A 188 1.77 -11.60 14.58
C ASP A 188 1.06 -12.66 13.71
N ARG A 189 0.06 -12.27 12.94
CA ARG A 189 -0.63 -13.14 11.96
C ARG A 189 0.18 -13.36 10.69
N LEU A 190 1.19 -12.51 10.41
CA LEU A 190 1.95 -12.55 9.18
C LEU A 190 2.73 -13.85 9.07
N LYS A 191 2.46 -14.62 8.01
CA LYS A 191 3.08 -15.92 7.71
C LYS A 191 4.11 -15.81 6.62
N GLU A 192 3.83 -15.02 5.57
CA GLU A 192 4.63 -14.96 4.36
C GLU A 192 4.82 -13.55 3.84
N ILE A 193 6.01 -13.29 3.33
CA ILE A 193 6.35 -12.09 2.58
C ILE A 193 6.89 -12.49 1.22
N HIS A 194 6.32 -11.97 0.16
CA HIS A 194 6.79 -12.14 -1.21
C HIS A 194 7.23 -10.80 -1.76
N ILE A 195 8.39 -10.79 -2.46
CA ILE A 195 8.82 -9.65 -3.28
C ILE A 195 8.94 -10.12 -4.72
N ILE A 196 8.26 -9.41 -5.61
CA ILE A 196 8.21 -9.73 -7.03
C ILE A 196 8.83 -8.56 -7.82
N ARG A 197 9.85 -8.87 -8.61
CA ARG A 197 10.46 -7.96 -9.58
C ARG A 197 10.46 -8.61 -10.97
N PRO A 198 9.64 -8.18 -11.92
CA PRO A 198 9.78 -8.63 -13.30
C PRO A 198 11.15 -8.29 -13.87
N LYS A 199 11.75 -9.20 -14.66
CA LYS A 199 13.14 -9.06 -15.13
C LYS A 199 13.39 -7.81 -15.95
N ASN A 200 12.38 -7.36 -16.73
CA ASN A 200 12.46 -6.19 -17.59
C ASN A 200 11.69 -5.00 -16.99
N ASP A 201 11.55 -4.93 -15.67
CA ASP A 201 10.95 -3.78 -14.98
C ASP A 201 11.93 -2.60 -15.02
N GLU A 202 11.57 -1.52 -15.71
CA GLU A 202 12.40 -0.32 -15.87
C GLU A 202 12.38 0.62 -14.65
N TYR A 203 11.39 0.47 -13.76
CA TYR A 203 11.23 1.32 -12.56
C TYR A 203 11.77 0.65 -11.31
N TYR A 204 11.62 -0.68 -11.19
CA TYR A 204 12.10 -1.45 -10.06
C TYR A 204 13.35 -2.24 -10.44
N THR A 205 14.51 -1.61 -10.27
CA THR A 205 15.80 -2.13 -10.73
C THR A 205 16.28 -3.34 -9.91
N PRO A 206 17.19 -4.18 -10.46
CA PRO A 206 17.78 -5.29 -9.70
C PRO A 206 18.49 -4.86 -8.42
N ASP A 207 19.10 -3.68 -8.40
CA ASP A 207 19.78 -3.17 -7.21
C ASP A 207 18.77 -2.74 -6.13
N ALA A 208 17.68 -2.08 -6.51
CA ALA A 208 16.60 -1.73 -5.59
C ALA A 208 15.95 -3.00 -4.98
N PHE A 209 15.71 -4.02 -5.81
CA PHE A 209 15.20 -5.32 -5.35
C PHE A 209 16.12 -5.98 -4.32
N LYS A 210 17.44 -6.00 -4.56
CA LYS A 210 18.42 -6.54 -3.59
C LYS A 210 18.41 -5.77 -2.29
N VAL A 211 18.31 -4.43 -2.36
CA VAL A 211 18.25 -3.57 -1.16
C VAL A 211 17.01 -3.92 -0.34
N ASP A 212 15.84 -4.01 -0.95
CA ASP A 212 14.58 -4.30 -0.25
C ASP A 212 14.59 -5.70 0.39
N VAL A 213 15.09 -6.72 -0.32
CA VAL A 213 15.28 -8.07 0.24
C VAL A 213 16.22 -8.03 1.44
N ASN A 214 17.33 -7.31 1.34
CA ASN A 214 18.30 -7.20 2.45
C ASN A 214 17.71 -6.50 3.66
N ILE A 215 16.90 -5.45 3.47
CA ILE A 215 16.21 -4.76 4.56
C ILE A 215 15.34 -5.75 5.35
N LEU A 216 14.52 -6.55 4.68
CA LEU A 216 13.65 -7.51 5.35
C LEU A 216 14.45 -8.62 6.04
N ASN A 217 15.45 -9.17 5.38
CA ASN A 217 16.30 -10.21 5.96
C ASN A 217 17.09 -9.71 7.19
N GLN A 218 17.54 -8.45 7.18
CA GLN A 218 18.25 -7.82 8.31
C GLN A 218 17.40 -7.80 9.58
N PHE A 219 16.08 -7.71 9.43
CA PHE A 219 15.14 -7.73 10.53
C PHE A 219 14.55 -9.13 10.83
N GLY A 220 15.12 -10.16 10.23
CA GLY A 220 14.76 -11.56 10.50
C GLY A 220 13.52 -12.07 9.75
N PHE A 221 13.00 -11.31 8.78
CA PHE A 221 11.88 -11.77 7.95
C PHE A 221 12.38 -12.73 6.86
N HIS A 222 11.70 -13.88 6.73
CA HIS A 222 11.89 -14.75 5.58
C HIS A 222 11.16 -14.19 4.36
N VAL A 223 11.87 -14.08 3.23
CA VAL A 223 11.33 -13.43 2.02
C VAL A 223 11.37 -14.38 0.83
N ASN A 224 10.20 -14.68 0.27
CA ASN A 224 10.04 -15.39 -0.98
C ASN A 224 10.31 -14.42 -2.14
N ARG A 225 11.33 -14.69 -2.95
CA ARG A 225 11.79 -13.82 -4.04
C ARG A 225 11.35 -14.36 -5.38
N HIS A 226 10.80 -13.49 -6.23
CA HIS A 226 10.34 -13.87 -7.56
C HIS A 226 10.85 -12.87 -8.60
N GLU A 227 11.43 -13.39 -9.67
CA GLU A 227 11.88 -12.61 -10.82
C GLU A 227 11.33 -13.21 -12.13
N PRO A 228 9.99 -13.11 -12.34
CA PRO A 228 9.38 -13.62 -13.56
C PRO A 228 9.78 -12.81 -14.79
N GLU A 229 9.58 -13.38 -15.97
CA GLU A 229 9.62 -12.62 -17.21
C GLU A 229 8.49 -11.58 -17.21
N GLY A 230 8.72 -10.41 -17.81
CA GLY A 230 7.74 -9.34 -17.89
C GLY A 230 8.32 -7.96 -17.62
N THR A 231 7.46 -6.96 -17.71
CA THR A 231 7.76 -5.54 -17.52
C THR A 231 7.06 -5.02 -16.26
N HIS A 232 6.92 -3.69 -16.09
CA HIS A 232 6.26 -3.04 -14.96
C HIS A 232 4.74 -3.27 -14.94
N THR A 233 4.32 -4.52 -14.76
CA THR A 233 2.92 -4.96 -14.73
C THR A 233 2.70 -6.02 -13.66
N LEU A 234 1.46 -6.18 -13.18
CA LEU A 234 1.07 -7.33 -12.37
C LEU A 234 1.20 -8.60 -13.21
N ASN A 235 1.61 -9.69 -12.57
CA ASN A 235 1.64 -11.02 -13.17
C ASN A 235 0.56 -11.91 -12.50
N PRO A 236 -0.65 -12.02 -13.09
CA PRO A 236 -1.74 -12.79 -12.50
C PRO A 236 -1.46 -14.30 -12.38
N GLU A 237 -0.67 -14.86 -13.30
CA GLU A 237 -0.27 -16.27 -13.25
C GLU A 237 0.54 -16.56 -11.97
N LEU A 238 1.63 -15.81 -11.76
CA LEU A 238 2.46 -15.95 -10.57
C LEU A 238 1.69 -15.65 -9.29
N LEU A 239 0.81 -14.62 -9.30
CA LEU A 239 -0.06 -14.35 -8.16
C LEU A 239 -1.00 -15.52 -7.87
N GLY A 240 -1.53 -16.17 -8.90
CA GLY A 240 -2.34 -17.38 -8.75
C GLY A 240 -1.56 -18.56 -8.14
N GLU A 241 -0.29 -18.73 -8.50
CA GLU A 241 0.59 -19.74 -7.90
C GLU A 241 0.88 -19.47 -6.42
N ILE A 242 1.04 -18.20 -6.03
CA ILE A 242 1.29 -17.81 -4.65
C ILE A 242 0.03 -17.95 -3.77
N LEU A 243 -1.15 -17.73 -4.34
CA LEU A 243 -2.43 -17.69 -3.63
C LEU A 243 -3.12 -19.06 -3.54
N ASN A 244 -2.63 -20.09 -4.19
CA ASN A 244 -3.15 -21.47 -4.16
C ASN A 244 -2.21 -22.42 -3.43
#